data_d34b2637fb6f631dee11dc0e9df2fb1f
#
_entry.id   d34b2637fb6f631dee11dc0e9df2fb1f
#
_cell.length_a   1.000
_cell.length_b   1.000
_cell.length_c   1.000
_cell.angle_alpha   90.00
_cell.angle_beta   90.00
_cell.angle_gamma   90.00
#
_symmetry.space_group_name_H-M   'P 1'
#
loop_
_entity.id
_entity.type
_entity.pdbx_description
1 polymer ?
#
loop_
_entity_poly.entity_id
_entity_poly.type
_entity_poly.pdbx_seq_one_letter_code
_entity_poly.pdbx_strand_id
1 'polypeptide(L)'
;MSYVLEGSTGPWEVVIGLEVHAQVISRAKLFSGAATDFGAEPNTQVSFVDAAFPGMLPVINRECVAQAVRTGLGLNAHINVVSRFDRKNYFYADLPAGYQISQYEHPIVGHGQIEIELADGSTKQVGVTRLHIEQDAGKSLHDQHPSKSYIDLNRAGVALMEIVSEPDMRSPEEAGAYMRKLRAILRYLGTCDGNMEEGSLRADVNVSVRRAGEPFRTRCEVKNVNSIRFVMQAIEAEARRQIAVWEEGGTVEQETRLYDPARGATRSMRTKEDAHDYRYFPDPDLLPLVLDETWIEELRANLPELPDQKRQRFMRDYGLPAYDAGVLVAEQATAGFYETVARGRDGKLAANWVMGDLFAALNRTGRSIEQSPVTAASLGRLLDLLADGTINGRIAKEVFETMVESGADPAAIVEEKGLRQVTDTSAIDAAVEQVLAAHADKVAEYRSGKEKLFGFFVGQVMKAMTGRGNPALVNEALRKRFASDH
;
A
#
# COMPACT_ATOMS: atom_id res chain seq x y z
N MET A 1 2.77 -1.98 25.65
CA MET A 1 2.34 -0.90 26.58
C MET A 1 1.35 -0.02 25.82
N SER A 2 0.24 0.41 26.42
CA SER A 2 -0.68 1.33 25.75
C SER A 2 0.02 2.66 25.46
N TYR A 3 -0.17 3.21 24.29
CA TYR A 3 0.33 4.55 23.95
C TYR A 3 -0.39 5.60 24.81
N VAL A 4 0.39 6.42 25.49
CA VAL A 4 -0.10 7.55 26.28
C VAL A 4 0.77 8.78 26.01
N LEU A 5 0.17 9.94 26.06
CA LEU A 5 0.88 11.23 26.01
C LEU A 5 0.99 11.79 27.42
N GLU A 6 2.23 12.07 27.84
CA GLU A 6 2.47 12.71 29.13
C GLU A 6 2.13 14.21 29.05
N GLY A 7 1.20 14.62 29.87
CA GLY A 7 0.91 16.03 30.13
C GLY A 7 1.55 16.48 31.45
N SER A 8 1.39 17.76 31.80
CA SER A 8 1.89 18.33 33.08
C SER A 8 1.20 17.76 34.30
N THR A 9 -0.02 17.24 34.13
CA THR A 9 -0.86 16.68 35.20
C THR A 9 -0.96 15.14 35.15
N GLY A 10 -0.12 14.48 34.35
CA GLY A 10 -0.05 13.02 34.19
C GLY A 10 -0.48 12.52 32.81
N PRO A 11 -0.62 11.17 32.63
CA PRO A 11 -0.82 10.54 31.35
C PRO A 11 -2.23 10.77 30.77
N TRP A 12 -2.29 10.93 29.44
CA TRP A 12 -3.51 11.07 28.65
C TRP A 12 -3.62 9.96 27.61
N GLU A 13 -4.81 9.40 27.47
CA GLU A 13 -5.17 8.48 26.40
C GLU A 13 -5.68 9.26 25.19
N VAL A 14 -5.22 8.92 23.99
CA VAL A 14 -5.74 9.45 22.72
C VAL A 14 -6.85 8.53 22.21
N VAL A 15 -7.91 9.11 21.68
CA VAL A 15 -9.04 8.39 21.07
C VAL A 15 -9.18 8.88 19.63
N ILE A 16 -9.13 7.93 18.69
CA ILE A 16 -9.04 8.24 17.27
C ILE A 16 -10.10 7.44 16.50
N GLY A 17 -10.84 8.14 15.66
CA GLY A 17 -11.67 7.58 14.60
C GLY A 17 -11.28 8.16 13.25
N LEU A 18 -11.50 7.42 12.18
CA LEU A 18 -11.19 7.84 10.81
C LEU A 18 -12.45 7.77 9.94
N GLU A 19 -12.65 8.80 9.12
CA GLU A 19 -13.58 8.81 8.01
C GLU A 19 -12.75 8.78 6.72
N VAL A 20 -12.79 7.64 6.00
CA VAL A 20 -11.95 7.44 4.82
C VAL A 20 -12.82 7.48 3.58
N HIS A 21 -12.51 8.44 2.70
CA HIS A 21 -13.18 8.61 1.42
C HIS A 21 -12.36 7.95 0.32
N ALA A 22 -12.96 7.01 -0.39
CA ALA A 22 -12.34 6.25 -1.46
C ALA A 22 -13.13 6.40 -2.76
N GLN A 23 -12.54 7.01 -3.78
CA GLN A 23 -13.17 7.08 -5.11
C GLN A 23 -13.28 5.68 -5.70
N VAL A 24 -14.49 5.37 -6.17
CA VAL A 24 -14.80 4.07 -6.75
C VAL A 24 -14.19 3.96 -8.15
N ILE A 25 -13.48 2.87 -8.41
CA ILE A 25 -13.05 2.52 -9.77
C ILE A 25 -14.29 2.11 -10.58
N SER A 26 -14.71 3.01 -11.47
CA SER A 26 -15.79 2.79 -12.43
C SER A 26 -15.52 3.63 -13.67
N ARG A 27 -15.94 3.16 -14.83
CA ARG A 27 -15.78 3.89 -16.10
C ARG A 27 -16.80 5.02 -16.27
N ALA A 28 -17.81 5.05 -15.43
CA ALA A 28 -18.86 6.07 -15.43
C ALA A 28 -19.17 6.49 -13.99
N LYS A 29 -19.70 7.68 -13.82
CA LYS A 29 -20.06 8.27 -12.52
C LYS A 29 -21.21 7.52 -11.83
N LEU A 30 -21.51 7.91 -10.59
CA LEU A 30 -22.50 7.21 -9.76
C LEU A 30 -23.91 7.28 -10.33
N PHE A 31 -24.31 8.44 -10.88
CA PHE A 31 -25.66 8.68 -11.36
C PHE A 31 -25.72 9.18 -12.81
N SER A 32 -24.63 9.12 -13.54
CA SER A 32 -24.54 9.52 -14.94
C SER A 32 -23.55 8.68 -15.73
N GLY A 33 -23.64 8.75 -17.06
CA GLY A 33 -22.72 8.08 -17.98
C GLY A 33 -21.43 8.84 -18.27
N ALA A 34 -21.16 9.99 -17.62
CA ALA A 34 -19.93 10.74 -17.82
C ALA A 34 -18.71 9.95 -17.34
N ALA A 35 -17.57 10.11 -18.03
CA ALA A 35 -16.33 9.42 -17.70
C ALA A 35 -15.73 9.90 -16.38
N THR A 36 -14.79 9.10 -15.84
CA THR A 36 -14.16 9.34 -14.54
C THR A 36 -12.63 9.40 -14.61
N ASP A 37 -12.07 9.52 -15.82
CA ASP A 37 -10.62 9.49 -16.03
C ASP A 37 -9.94 10.68 -15.34
N PHE A 38 -8.85 10.40 -14.61
CA PHE A 38 -8.06 11.43 -13.95
C PHE A 38 -7.25 12.24 -14.98
N GLY A 39 -7.13 13.55 -14.75
CA GLY A 39 -6.27 14.43 -15.54
C GLY A 39 -6.87 14.89 -16.88
N ALA A 40 -8.15 14.64 -17.15
CA ALA A 40 -8.81 15.19 -18.32
C ALA A 40 -8.94 16.72 -18.24
N GLU A 41 -9.04 17.38 -19.40
CA GLU A 41 -9.25 18.83 -19.48
C GLU A 41 -10.49 19.26 -18.65
N PRO A 42 -10.45 20.38 -17.95
CA PRO A 42 -11.52 20.82 -17.08
C PRO A 42 -12.89 20.86 -17.77
N ASN A 43 -13.91 20.36 -17.10
CA ASN A 43 -15.31 20.33 -17.54
C ASN A 43 -15.58 19.55 -18.84
N THR A 44 -14.70 18.60 -19.22
CA THR A 44 -14.90 17.72 -20.38
C THR A 44 -15.60 16.40 -20.04
N GLN A 45 -15.70 16.06 -18.76
CA GLN A 45 -16.34 14.84 -18.26
C GLN A 45 -17.54 15.19 -17.37
N VAL A 46 -18.48 15.96 -17.90
CA VAL A 46 -19.64 16.48 -17.18
C VAL A 46 -20.91 16.17 -17.94
N SER A 47 -21.85 15.47 -17.30
CA SER A 47 -23.21 15.29 -17.83
C SER A 47 -24.13 16.41 -17.36
N PHE A 48 -25.33 16.49 -17.95
CA PHE A 48 -26.37 17.42 -17.47
C PHE A 48 -26.84 17.09 -16.04
N VAL A 49 -26.77 15.82 -15.62
CA VAL A 49 -27.04 15.42 -14.22
C VAL A 49 -25.98 16.02 -13.30
N ASP A 50 -24.69 15.88 -13.64
CA ASP A 50 -23.57 16.38 -12.83
C ASP A 50 -23.59 17.91 -12.73
N ALA A 51 -24.04 18.58 -13.78
CA ALA A 51 -24.19 20.04 -13.82
C ALA A 51 -25.55 20.55 -13.25
N ALA A 52 -26.36 19.63 -12.70
CA ALA A 52 -27.68 19.94 -12.11
C ALA A 52 -28.64 20.70 -13.05
N PHE A 53 -28.66 20.34 -14.34
CA PHE A 53 -29.61 20.95 -15.28
C PHE A 53 -31.03 20.57 -14.91
N PRO A 54 -32.00 21.52 -15.02
CA PRO A 54 -33.39 21.28 -14.71
C PRO A 54 -33.96 20.10 -15.50
N GLY A 55 -34.68 19.19 -14.82
CA GLY A 55 -35.33 18.04 -15.45
C GLY A 55 -34.43 16.81 -15.66
N MET A 56 -33.15 16.90 -15.30
CA MET A 56 -32.24 15.74 -15.35
C MET A 56 -32.34 14.96 -14.05
N LEU A 57 -32.56 13.64 -14.18
CA LEU A 57 -32.74 12.74 -13.04
C LEU A 57 -31.54 11.78 -12.89
N PRO A 58 -31.15 11.44 -11.65
CA PRO A 58 -30.09 10.49 -11.39
C PRO A 58 -30.50 9.06 -11.76
N VAL A 59 -29.58 8.30 -12.37
CA VAL A 59 -29.75 6.86 -12.64
C VAL A 59 -28.54 6.13 -12.06
N ILE A 60 -28.79 5.23 -11.09
CA ILE A 60 -27.72 4.57 -10.34
C ILE A 60 -26.85 3.65 -11.22
N ASN A 61 -25.56 3.72 -11.02
CA ASN A 61 -24.58 2.87 -11.68
C ASN A 61 -24.39 1.57 -10.90
N ARG A 62 -24.80 0.44 -11.53
CA ARG A 62 -24.69 -0.90 -10.93
C ARG A 62 -23.24 -1.27 -10.55
N GLU A 63 -22.22 -0.85 -11.33
CA GLU A 63 -20.83 -1.16 -11.01
C GLU A 63 -20.38 -0.46 -9.72
N CYS A 64 -20.79 0.80 -9.52
CA CYS A 64 -20.46 1.50 -8.26
C CYS A 64 -21.07 0.78 -7.05
N VAL A 65 -22.30 0.27 -7.18
CA VAL A 65 -22.94 -0.54 -6.14
C VAL A 65 -22.17 -1.85 -5.92
N ALA A 66 -21.77 -2.54 -6.99
CA ALA A 66 -20.98 -3.77 -6.91
C ALA A 66 -19.65 -3.55 -6.18
N GLN A 67 -18.97 -2.44 -6.48
CA GLN A 67 -17.69 -2.08 -5.84
C GLN A 67 -17.87 -1.81 -4.34
N ALA A 68 -18.95 -1.13 -3.94
CA ALA A 68 -19.24 -0.92 -2.52
C ALA A 68 -19.53 -2.24 -1.78
N VAL A 69 -20.32 -3.13 -2.40
CA VAL A 69 -20.60 -4.48 -1.84
C VAL A 69 -19.30 -5.28 -1.72
N ARG A 70 -18.44 -5.32 -2.76
CA ARG A 70 -17.13 -6.00 -2.70
C ARG A 70 -16.26 -5.42 -1.57
N THR A 71 -16.26 -4.09 -1.42
CA THR A 71 -15.52 -3.44 -0.33
C THR A 71 -16.07 -3.87 1.02
N GLY A 72 -17.39 -3.83 1.23
CA GLY A 72 -18.02 -4.28 2.46
C GLY A 72 -17.69 -5.73 2.81
N LEU A 73 -17.75 -6.62 1.82
CA LEU A 73 -17.36 -8.03 1.98
C LEU A 73 -15.88 -8.18 2.37
N GLY A 74 -14.99 -7.39 1.76
CA GLY A 74 -13.57 -7.38 2.09
C GLY A 74 -13.25 -6.81 3.47
N LEU A 75 -14.15 -5.99 4.03
CA LEU A 75 -14.08 -5.47 5.39
C LEU A 75 -14.77 -6.38 6.43
N ASN A 76 -15.16 -7.58 6.05
CA ASN A 76 -15.95 -8.50 6.87
C ASN A 76 -17.22 -7.83 7.43
N ALA A 77 -17.83 -6.94 6.67
CA ALA A 77 -18.98 -6.16 7.08
C ALA A 77 -20.31 -6.78 6.63
N HIS A 78 -21.36 -6.42 7.34
CA HIS A 78 -22.72 -6.78 6.97
C HIS A 78 -23.19 -5.99 5.76
N ILE A 79 -23.70 -6.66 4.73
CA ILE A 79 -24.28 -6.00 3.56
C ILE A 79 -25.77 -5.81 3.82
N ASN A 80 -26.25 -4.58 3.78
CA ASN A 80 -27.67 -4.28 3.94
C ASN A 80 -28.39 -4.52 2.60
N VAL A 81 -29.29 -5.50 2.59
CA VAL A 81 -30.10 -5.85 1.40
C VAL A 81 -30.96 -4.68 0.92
N VAL A 82 -31.42 -3.84 1.85
CA VAL A 82 -32.18 -2.63 1.53
C VAL A 82 -31.41 -1.40 2.04
N SER A 83 -31.13 -0.47 1.16
CA SER A 83 -30.51 0.82 1.50
C SER A 83 -31.22 1.98 0.80
N ARG A 84 -30.93 3.20 1.22
CA ARG A 84 -31.61 4.39 0.72
C ARG A 84 -30.61 5.51 0.50
N PHE A 85 -30.84 6.28 -0.54
CA PHE A 85 -30.13 7.53 -0.77
C PHE A 85 -30.91 8.70 -0.16
N ASP A 86 -30.17 9.61 0.46
CA ASP A 86 -30.64 10.83 1.06
C ASP A 86 -29.95 12.04 0.42
N ARG A 87 -30.59 13.22 0.50
CA ARG A 87 -29.97 14.50 0.14
C ARG A 87 -29.32 15.12 1.36
N LYS A 88 -27.99 15.33 1.27
CA LYS A 88 -27.18 16.09 2.23
C LYS A 88 -27.07 17.52 1.71
N ASN A 89 -27.79 18.45 2.35
CA ASN A 89 -27.93 19.79 1.82
C ASN A 89 -26.80 20.70 2.31
N TYR A 90 -26.01 21.22 1.39
CA TYR A 90 -25.02 22.27 1.62
C TYR A 90 -24.67 22.96 0.29
N PHE A 91 -24.11 24.17 0.37
CA PHE A 91 -23.96 25.03 -0.81
C PHE A 91 -22.51 25.38 -1.05
N TYR A 92 -21.97 24.88 -2.15
CA TYR A 92 -20.67 25.25 -2.67
C TYR A 92 -20.76 25.41 -4.19
N ALA A 93 -19.87 26.24 -4.77
CA ALA A 93 -19.88 26.50 -6.20
C ALA A 93 -19.57 25.24 -7.05
N ASP A 94 -18.82 24.30 -6.48
CA ASP A 94 -18.46 23.00 -7.08
C ASP A 94 -19.47 21.87 -6.77
N LEU A 95 -20.61 22.23 -6.16
CA LEU A 95 -21.77 21.34 -5.94
C LEU A 95 -23.03 21.98 -6.55
N PRO A 96 -23.22 21.90 -7.89
CA PRO A 96 -24.24 22.67 -8.60
C PRO A 96 -25.68 22.41 -8.15
N ALA A 97 -25.99 21.18 -7.70
CA ALA A 97 -27.31 20.81 -7.21
C ALA A 97 -27.70 21.49 -5.87
N GLY A 98 -26.71 22.00 -5.12
CA GLY A 98 -26.92 22.49 -3.77
C GLY A 98 -27.16 21.39 -2.73
N TYR A 99 -27.00 20.15 -3.13
CA TYR A 99 -27.00 18.96 -2.26
C TYR A 99 -26.10 17.88 -2.83
N GLN A 100 -25.63 16.99 -1.96
CA GLN A 100 -24.92 15.76 -2.32
C GLN A 100 -25.88 14.59 -2.10
N ILE A 101 -26.01 13.70 -3.07
CA ILE A 101 -26.69 12.42 -2.88
C ILE A 101 -25.74 11.51 -2.10
N SER A 102 -26.18 11.06 -0.94
CA SER A 102 -25.40 10.27 0.03
C SER A 102 -26.33 9.24 0.69
N GLN A 103 -25.85 8.52 1.70
CA GLN A 103 -26.66 7.60 2.51
C GLN A 103 -26.44 7.93 4.00
N TYR A 104 -27.49 8.12 4.76
CA TYR A 104 -27.39 8.51 6.18
C TYR A 104 -27.81 7.37 7.12
N GLU A 105 -29.12 7.14 7.30
CA GLU A 105 -29.62 6.12 8.23
C GLU A 105 -29.59 4.71 7.67
N HIS A 106 -29.62 4.57 6.34
CA HIS A 106 -29.71 3.28 5.65
C HIS A 106 -28.53 3.07 4.66
N PRO A 107 -27.29 2.96 5.18
CA PRO A 107 -26.12 2.75 4.34
C PRO A 107 -26.14 1.37 3.70
N ILE A 108 -25.45 1.20 2.56
CA ILE A 108 -25.37 -0.08 1.86
C ILE A 108 -24.58 -1.13 2.66
N VAL A 109 -23.61 -0.70 3.47
CA VAL A 109 -22.77 -1.58 4.30
C VAL A 109 -22.88 -1.15 5.76
N GLY A 110 -23.18 -2.09 6.62
CA GLY A 110 -23.25 -1.92 8.06
C GLY A 110 -21.93 -2.20 8.77
N HIS A 111 -22.02 -2.73 9.99
CA HIS A 111 -20.85 -2.99 10.82
C HIS A 111 -19.91 -4.02 10.20
N GLY A 112 -18.61 -3.74 10.33
CA GLY A 112 -17.52 -4.61 9.92
C GLY A 112 -16.32 -4.45 10.84
N GLN A 113 -15.19 -5.04 10.45
CA GLN A 113 -13.95 -4.94 11.23
C GLN A 113 -12.72 -5.18 10.37
N ILE A 114 -11.63 -4.53 10.75
CA ILE A 114 -10.30 -4.69 10.15
C ILE A 114 -9.31 -5.07 11.24
N GLU A 115 -8.57 -6.15 11.04
CA GLU A 115 -7.42 -6.47 11.89
C GLU A 115 -6.18 -5.71 11.39
N ILE A 116 -5.59 -4.93 12.26
CA ILE A 116 -4.32 -4.23 12.02
C ILE A 116 -3.19 -4.94 12.76
N GLU A 117 -1.99 -4.91 12.19
CA GLU A 117 -0.77 -5.40 12.81
C GLU A 117 0.19 -4.23 13.07
N LEU A 118 0.76 -4.19 14.26
CA LEU A 118 1.70 -3.18 14.70
C LEU A 118 3.15 -3.64 14.51
N ALA A 119 4.10 -2.72 14.61
CA ALA A 119 5.51 -3.00 14.38
C ALA A 119 6.11 -4.02 15.35
N ASP A 120 5.54 -4.17 16.55
CA ASP A 120 5.92 -5.16 17.55
C ASP A 120 5.33 -6.56 17.31
N GLY A 121 4.56 -6.73 16.23
CA GLY A 121 3.88 -7.97 15.88
C GLY A 121 2.55 -8.20 16.59
N SER A 122 2.13 -7.29 17.46
CA SER A 122 0.79 -7.34 18.05
C SER A 122 -0.30 -7.01 17.05
N THR A 123 -1.49 -7.60 17.23
CA THR A 123 -2.66 -7.32 16.39
C THR A 123 -3.75 -6.64 17.18
N LYS A 124 -4.58 -5.87 16.47
CA LYS A 124 -5.74 -5.20 17.05
C LYS A 124 -6.88 -5.19 16.06
N GLN A 125 -8.10 -5.49 16.56
CA GLN A 125 -9.33 -5.30 15.79
C GLN A 125 -9.76 -3.84 15.89
N VAL A 126 -10.07 -3.24 14.74
CA VAL A 126 -10.67 -1.91 14.62
C VAL A 126 -12.02 -2.06 13.94
N GLY A 127 -13.08 -1.62 14.61
CA GLY A 127 -14.43 -1.67 14.09
C GLY A 127 -14.61 -0.71 12.90
N VAL A 128 -15.47 -1.10 11.98
CA VAL A 128 -16.03 -0.25 10.93
C VAL A 128 -17.49 -0.07 11.24
N THR A 129 -17.92 1.17 11.47
CA THR A 129 -19.31 1.49 11.77
C THR A 129 -20.20 1.27 10.57
N ARG A 130 -19.76 1.76 9.39
CA ARG A 130 -20.47 1.65 8.12
C ARG A 130 -19.56 1.99 6.92
N LEU A 131 -20.04 1.62 5.75
CA LEU A 131 -19.62 2.20 4.49
C LEU A 131 -20.88 2.66 3.75
N HIS A 132 -20.88 3.88 3.29
CA HIS A 132 -21.94 4.38 2.41
C HIS A 132 -21.39 4.92 1.10
N ILE A 133 -22.28 5.02 0.10
CA ILE A 133 -21.94 5.55 -1.22
C ILE A 133 -22.51 6.95 -1.34
N GLU A 134 -21.72 7.85 -1.91
CA GLU A 134 -22.12 9.23 -2.17
C GLU A 134 -21.47 9.78 -3.45
N GLN A 135 -21.94 10.94 -3.91
CA GLN A 135 -21.32 11.69 -4.99
C GLN A 135 -20.12 12.48 -4.47
N ASP A 136 -18.99 12.47 -5.18
CA ASP A 136 -17.94 13.45 -4.93
C ASP A 136 -18.35 14.83 -5.49
N ALA A 137 -17.87 15.90 -4.86
CA ALA A 137 -18.03 17.28 -5.34
C ALA A 137 -17.02 17.59 -6.46
N GLY A 138 -17.23 18.65 -7.21
CA GLY A 138 -16.27 19.19 -8.16
C GLY A 138 -15.02 19.75 -7.48
N LYS A 139 -14.27 20.59 -8.19
CA LYS A 139 -13.10 21.29 -7.67
C LYS A 139 -13.27 22.79 -7.84
N SER A 140 -12.97 23.55 -6.77
CA SER A 140 -12.84 25.00 -6.81
C SER A 140 -11.36 25.37 -6.89
N LEU A 141 -10.96 26.03 -7.96
CA LEU A 141 -9.56 26.41 -8.26
C LEU A 141 -9.40 27.90 -7.94
N HIS A 142 -8.66 28.20 -6.88
CA HIS A 142 -8.46 29.57 -6.36
C HIS A 142 -7.12 30.19 -6.69
N ASP A 143 -6.19 29.42 -7.22
CA ASP A 143 -4.79 29.78 -7.46
C ASP A 143 -4.51 30.26 -8.89
N GLN A 144 -5.44 30.06 -9.81
CA GLN A 144 -5.28 30.40 -11.22
C GLN A 144 -5.54 31.88 -11.56
N HIS A 145 -6.17 32.64 -10.66
CA HIS A 145 -6.48 34.05 -10.87
C HIS A 145 -6.61 34.80 -9.53
N PRO A 146 -6.09 36.04 -9.43
CA PRO A 146 -6.05 36.77 -8.16
C PRO A 146 -7.43 37.18 -7.60
N SER A 147 -8.49 37.21 -8.42
CA SER A 147 -9.83 37.64 -8.01
C SER A 147 -10.97 36.75 -8.51
N LYS A 148 -10.67 35.62 -9.14
CA LYS A 148 -11.67 34.68 -9.66
C LYS A 148 -11.37 33.28 -9.17
N SER A 149 -12.40 32.51 -8.89
CA SER A 149 -12.32 31.07 -8.71
C SER A 149 -12.88 30.39 -9.95
N TYR A 150 -12.20 29.38 -10.41
CA TYR A 150 -12.68 28.54 -11.50
C TYR A 150 -13.26 27.24 -10.94
N ILE A 151 -14.30 26.73 -11.60
CA ILE A 151 -14.98 25.50 -11.20
C ILE A 151 -14.73 24.43 -12.24
N ASP A 152 -14.20 23.30 -11.79
CA ASP A 152 -14.06 22.09 -12.58
C ASP A 152 -15.01 21.01 -12.05
N LEU A 153 -15.97 20.62 -12.87
CA LEU A 153 -17.01 19.64 -12.53
C LEU A 153 -16.64 18.22 -12.99
N ASN A 154 -15.45 17.97 -13.50
CA ASN A 154 -15.06 16.63 -13.93
C ASN A 154 -15.20 15.61 -12.79
N ARG A 155 -14.88 15.99 -11.55
CA ARG A 155 -15.04 15.13 -10.38
C ARG A 155 -16.46 15.08 -9.84
N ALA A 156 -17.30 16.10 -10.10
CA ALA A 156 -18.67 16.14 -9.60
C ALA A 156 -19.46 14.93 -10.05
N GLY A 157 -20.06 14.19 -9.12
CA GLY A 157 -20.81 12.97 -9.39
C GLY A 157 -19.98 11.69 -9.53
N VAL A 158 -18.64 11.73 -9.42
CA VAL A 158 -17.81 10.53 -9.27
C VAL A 158 -18.27 9.78 -8.00
N ALA A 159 -18.38 8.47 -8.08
CA ALA A 159 -18.78 7.67 -6.93
C ALA A 159 -17.70 7.66 -5.85
N LEU A 160 -18.12 7.92 -4.63
CA LEU A 160 -17.28 7.95 -3.46
C LEU A 160 -17.82 6.98 -2.41
N MET A 161 -16.96 6.15 -1.85
CA MET A 161 -17.24 5.35 -0.66
C MET A 161 -16.71 6.10 0.55
N GLU A 162 -17.57 6.41 1.54
CA GLU A 162 -17.12 6.87 2.84
C GLU A 162 -17.14 5.71 3.83
N ILE A 163 -15.97 5.38 4.38
CA ILE A 163 -15.74 4.27 5.31
C ILE A 163 -15.45 4.88 6.68
N VAL A 164 -16.35 4.67 7.62
CA VAL A 164 -16.28 5.25 8.97
C VAL A 164 -15.80 4.18 9.94
N SER A 165 -14.68 4.42 10.63
CA SER A 165 -14.21 3.52 11.68
C SER A 165 -14.90 3.80 13.03
N GLU A 166 -14.94 2.79 13.90
CA GLU A 166 -15.15 3.00 15.31
C GLU A 166 -13.97 3.78 15.95
N PRO A 167 -14.17 4.52 17.05
CA PRO A 167 -13.11 5.25 17.74
C PRO A 167 -12.23 4.33 18.59
N ASP A 168 -11.75 3.26 17.99
CA ASP A 168 -11.00 2.18 18.65
C ASP A 168 -9.51 2.43 18.72
N MET A 169 -8.99 3.26 17.82
CA MET A 169 -7.55 3.51 17.72
C MET A 169 -7.08 4.44 18.86
N ARG A 170 -5.87 4.17 19.36
CA ARG A 170 -5.28 4.83 20.51
C ARG A 170 -3.93 5.48 20.25
N SER A 171 -3.33 5.23 19.08
CA SER A 171 -2.05 5.82 18.73
C SER A 171 -1.98 6.24 17.26
N PRO A 172 -1.08 7.18 16.91
CA PRO A 172 -0.79 7.50 15.51
C PRO A 172 -0.38 6.27 14.69
N GLU A 173 0.37 5.33 15.29
CA GLU A 173 0.81 4.09 14.65
C GLU A 173 -0.37 3.18 14.31
N GLU A 174 -1.34 3.04 15.20
CA GLU A 174 -2.57 2.29 14.95
C GLU A 174 -3.37 2.90 13.79
N ALA A 175 -3.52 4.23 13.76
CA ALA A 175 -4.18 4.93 12.67
C ALA A 175 -3.43 4.75 11.33
N GLY A 176 -2.10 4.84 11.36
CA GLY A 176 -1.26 4.56 10.20
C GLY A 176 -1.37 3.12 9.71
N ALA A 177 -1.41 2.14 10.63
CA ALA A 177 -1.60 0.73 10.31
C ALA A 177 -2.99 0.47 9.69
N TYR A 178 -4.04 1.09 10.26
CA TYR A 178 -5.40 1.02 9.73
C TYR A 178 -5.47 1.57 8.29
N MET A 179 -4.92 2.75 8.04
CA MET A 179 -4.89 3.35 6.70
C MET A 179 -4.14 2.49 5.68
N ARG A 180 -2.98 1.93 6.05
CA ARG A 180 -2.22 1.02 5.18
C ARG A 180 -3.03 -0.24 4.87
N LYS A 181 -3.65 -0.85 5.89
CA LYS A 181 -4.46 -2.05 5.73
C LYS A 181 -5.68 -1.80 4.84
N LEU A 182 -6.44 -0.75 5.13
CA LEU A 182 -7.62 -0.38 4.34
C LEU A 182 -7.25 -0.11 2.88
N ARG A 183 -6.20 0.69 2.64
CA ARG A 183 -5.69 0.97 1.30
C ARG A 183 -5.31 -0.31 0.55
N ALA A 184 -4.62 -1.25 1.22
CA ALA A 184 -4.25 -2.53 0.62
C ALA A 184 -5.50 -3.36 0.25
N ILE A 185 -6.50 -3.45 1.13
CA ILE A 185 -7.77 -4.15 0.86
C ILE A 185 -8.45 -3.55 -0.37
N LEU A 186 -8.62 -2.22 -0.43
CA LEU A 186 -9.27 -1.54 -1.55
C LEU A 186 -8.57 -1.80 -2.89
N ARG A 187 -7.23 -1.76 -2.89
CA ARG A 187 -6.43 -2.03 -4.09
C ARG A 187 -6.49 -3.49 -4.52
N TYR A 188 -6.47 -4.43 -3.58
CA TYR A 188 -6.61 -5.86 -3.89
C TYR A 188 -8.00 -6.19 -4.45
N LEU A 189 -9.05 -5.56 -3.93
CA LEU A 189 -10.39 -5.70 -4.45
C LEU A 189 -10.59 -5.00 -5.81
N GLY A 190 -9.69 -4.07 -6.18
CA GLY A 190 -9.85 -3.24 -7.37
C GLY A 190 -11.00 -2.25 -7.26
N THR A 191 -11.38 -1.84 -6.04
CA THR A 191 -12.51 -0.95 -5.80
C THR A 191 -12.10 0.51 -5.67
N CYS A 192 -10.84 0.79 -5.30
CA CYS A 192 -10.20 2.11 -5.31
C CYS A 192 -8.71 1.94 -5.63
N ASP A 193 -8.10 2.89 -6.32
CA ASP A 193 -6.65 2.89 -6.63
C ASP A 193 -5.77 3.21 -5.42
N GLY A 194 -6.36 3.81 -4.38
CA GLY A 194 -5.67 4.15 -3.14
C GLY A 194 -4.66 5.28 -3.27
N ASN A 195 -4.77 6.14 -4.29
CA ASN A 195 -3.84 7.23 -4.52
C ASN A 195 -4.23 8.47 -3.69
N MET A 196 -3.49 8.71 -2.60
CA MET A 196 -3.72 9.86 -1.74
C MET A 196 -3.23 11.18 -2.34
N GLU A 197 -2.22 11.15 -3.21
CA GLU A 197 -1.66 12.35 -3.84
C GLU A 197 -2.61 12.93 -4.90
N GLU A 198 -3.30 12.09 -5.65
CA GLU A 198 -4.34 12.47 -6.61
C GLU A 198 -5.70 12.75 -5.94
N GLY A 199 -5.83 12.35 -4.66
CA GLY A 199 -7.05 12.53 -3.88
C GLY A 199 -8.12 11.46 -4.10
N SER A 200 -7.78 10.33 -4.73
CA SER A 200 -8.67 9.17 -4.86
C SER A 200 -8.90 8.47 -3.52
N LEU A 201 -7.96 8.62 -2.57
CA LEU A 201 -8.10 8.18 -1.19
C LEU A 201 -7.79 9.35 -0.25
N ARG A 202 -8.74 9.72 0.60
CA ARG A 202 -8.62 10.82 1.56
C ARG A 202 -9.03 10.32 2.93
N ALA A 203 -8.53 10.95 3.99
CA ALA A 203 -8.94 10.66 5.35
C ALA A 203 -9.25 11.94 6.10
N ASP A 204 -10.34 11.95 6.84
CA ASP A 204 -10.65 12.93 7.86
C ASP A 204 -10.44 12.26 9.23
N VAL A 205 -9.73 12.94 10.11
CA VAL A 205 -9.25 12.36 11.36
C VAL A 205 -10.01 12.96 12.54
N ASN A 206 -10.76 12.15 13.26
CA ASN A 206 -11.41 12.54 14.50
C ASN A 206 -10.51 12.24 15.69
N VAL A 207 -10.12 13.25 16.45
CA VAL A 207 -9.22 13.13 17.61
C VAL A 207 -9.87 13.70 18.85
N SER A 208 -9.82 12.95 19.95
CA SER A 208 -10.08 13.44 21.29
C SER A 208 -9.06 12.86 22.28
N VAL A 209 -8.95 13.46 23.47
CA VAL A 209 -8.10 12.98 24.55
C VAL A 209 -8.89 12.83 25.84
N ARG A 210 -8.52 11.83 26.66
CA ARG A 210 -9.19 11.60 27.97
C ARG A 210 -8.19 11.03 28.98
N ARG A 211 -8.57 11.01 30.25
CA ARG A 211 -7.88 10.15 31.22
C ARG A 211 -8.34 8.70 31.08
N ALA A 212 -7.47 7.76 31.39
CA ALA A 212 -7.83 6.35 31.33
C ALA A 212 -9.09 6.04 32.14
N GLY A 213 -10.06 5.37 31.50
CA GLY A 213 -11.34 5.00 32.11
C GLY A 213 -12.40 6.10 32.15
N GLU A 214 -12.09 7.32 31.73
CA GLU A 214 -13.12 8.37 31.57
C GLU A 214 -13.99 8.16 30.30
N PRO A 215 -15.21 8.74 30.25
CA PRO A 215 -15.97 8.83 29.02
C PRO A 215 -15.20 9.57 27.91
N PHE A 216 -15.59 9.38 26.66
CA PHE A 216 -15.05 10.16 25.55
C PHE A 216 -15.34 11.65 25.74
N ARG A 217 -14.33 12.47 25.49
CA ARG A 217 -14.46 13.93 25.51
C ARG A 217 -14.72 14.46 24.10
N THR A 218 -14.94 15.76 23.98
CA THR A 218 -15.16 16.45 22.71
C THR A 218 -14.04 16.15 21.72
N ARG A 219 -14.44 15.75 20.51
CA ARG A 219 -13.52 15.47 19.40
C ARG A 219 -13.41 16.70 18.49
N CYS A 220 -12.26 16.83 17.85
CA CYS A 220 -12.04 17.71 16.70
C CYS A 220 -11.80 16.86 15.46
N GLU A 221 -12.37 17.29 14.33
CA GLU A 221 -12.10 16.73 13.02
C GLU A 221 -10.88 17.44 12.42
N VAL A 222 -9.88 16.70 11.93
CA VAL A 222 -8.69 17.27 11.27
C VAL A 222 -8.69 16.89 9.81
N LYS A 223 -8.71 17.90 8.93
CA LYS A 223 -8.67 17.78 7.48
C LYS A 223 -7.31 18.16 6.89
N ASN A 224 -7.18 18.01 5.56
CA ASN A 224 -5.95 18.27 4.80
C ASN A 224 -4.78 17.32 5.13
N VAL A 225 -5.11 16.05 5.30
CA VAL A 225 -4.13 14.98 5.58
C VAL A 225 -4.05 14.05 4.37
N ASN A 226 -3.25 14.43 3.39
CA ASN A 226 -3.12 13.79 2.09
C ASN A 226 -1.99 12.74 2.02
N SER A 227 -1.56 12.23 3.14
CA SER A 227 -0.65 11.08 3.25
C SER A 227 -0.79 10.40 4.61
N ILE A 228 -0.48 9.11 4.70
CA ILE A 228 -0.51 8.36 5.97
C ILE A 228 0.41 9.01 7.01
N ARG A 229 1.57 9.52 6.58
CA ARG A 229 2.46 10.27 7.46
C ARG A 229 1.79 11.52 8.04
N PHE A 230 1.06 12.26 7.23
CA PHE A 230 0.35 13.46 7.71
C PHE A 230 -0.83 13.12 8.61
N VAL A 231 -1.52 12.00 8.37
CA VAL A 231 -2.53 11.47 9.31
C VAL A 231 -1.91 11.27 10.70
N MET A 232 -0.78 10.56 10.78
CA MET A 232 -0.11 10.29 12.05
C MET A 232 0.38 11.57 12.74
N GLN A 233 0.98 12.49 12.00
CA GLN A 233 1.47 13.77 12.53
C GLN A 233 0.32 14.68 12.99
N ALA A 234 -0.78 14.72 12.26
CA ALA A 234 -1.96 15.50 12.60
C ALA A 234 -2.60 15.02 13.91
N ILE A 235 -2.67 13.70 14.11
CA ILE A 235 -3.16 13.09 15.35
C ILE A 235 -2.32 13.53 16.53
N GLU A 236 -1.00 13.43 16.43
CA GLU A 236 -0.11 13.82 17.52
C GLU A 236 -0.18 15.31 17.83
N ALA A 237 -0.16 16.15 16.80
CA ALA A 237 -0.25 17.61 16.95
C ALA A 237 -1.58 18.02 17.63
N GLU A 238 -2.69 17.46 17.17
CA GLU A 238 -4.01 17.79 17.72
C GLU A 238 -4.21 17.26 19.14
N ALA A 239 -3.75 16.04 19.43
CA ALA A 239 -3.82 15.47 20.76
C ALA A 239 -3.03 16.33 21.78
N ARG A 240 -1.79 16.74 21.43
CA ARG A 240 -0.98 17.63 22.28
C ARG A 240 -1.65 18.99 22.50
N ARG A 241 -2.26 19.56 21.48
CA ARG A 241 -3.01 20.81 21.61
C ARG A 241 -4.18 20.66 22.56
N GLN A 242 -4.96 19.60 22.44
CA GLN A 242 -6.12 19.35 23.30
C GLN A 242 -5.70 19.13 24.76
N ILE A 243 -4.60 18.39 25.00
CA ILE A 243 -4.05 18.21 26.34
C ILE A 243 -3.67 19.55 26.97
N ALA A 244 -2.98 20.42 26.24
CA ALA A 244 -2.60 21.74 26.74
C ALA A 244 -3.85 22.57 27.12
N VAL A 245 -4.89 22.60 26.26
CA VAL A 245 -6.16 23.29 26.57
C VAL A 245 -6.81 22.78 27.86
N TRP A 246 -6.89 21.44 28.02
CA TRP A 246 -7.50 20.86 29.23
C TRP A 246 -6.68 21.13 30.49
N GLU A 247 -5.34 21.08 30.40
CA GLU A 247 -4.46 21.32 31.56
C GLU A 247 -4.39 22.78 31.97
N GLU A 248 -4.64 23.72 31.06
CA GLU A 248 -4.82 25.14 31.33
C GLU A 248 -6.22 25.49 31.87
N GLY A 249 -7.11 24.50 32.07
CA GLY A 249 -8.47 24.66 32.58
C GLY A 249 -9.47 25.17 31.52
N GLY A 250 -9.08 25.11 30.23
CA GLY A 250 -9.96 25.47 29.13
C GLY A 250 -10.89 24.32 28.72
N THR A 251 -11.62 24.51 27.62
CA THR A 251 -12.55 23.54 27.04
C THR A 251 -12.22 23.36 25.56
N VAL A 252 -12.16 22.11 25.11
CA VAL A 252 -12.04 21.80 23.68
C VAL A 252 -13.44 21.92 23.06
N GLU A 253 -13.54 22.73 22.04
CA GLU A 253 -14.77 22.89 21.26
C GLU A 253 -14.82 21.87 20.11
N GLN A 254 -16.03 21.42 19.75
CA GLN A 254 -16.21 20.60 18.57
C GLN A 254 -16.05 21.46 17.31
N GLU A 255 -14.98 21.24 16.56
CA GLU A 255 -14.67 22.05 15.38
C GLU A 255 -13.95 21.22 14.32
N THR A 256 -13.99 21.71 13.08
CA THR A 256 -13.12 21.23 11.99
C THR A 256 -11.84 22.05 11.95
N ARG A 257 -10.72 21.38 11.94
CA ARG A 257 -9.38 21.95 11.93
C ARG A 257 -8.61 21.53 10.68
N LEU A 258 -7.67 22.35 10.24
CA LEU A 258 -6.78 22.08 9.13
C LEU A 258 -5.39 21.75 9.67
N TYR A 259 -4.80 20.66 9.23
CA TYR A 259 -3.40 20.38 9.52
C TYR A 259 -2.49 21.17 8.59
N ASP A 260 -1.50 21.86 9.15
CA ASP A 260 -0.44 22.59 8.44
C ASP A 260 0.89 21.83 8.59
N PRO A 261 1.33 21.09 7.55
CA PRO A 261 2.55 20.28 7.63
C PRO A 261 3.83 21.11 7.82
N ALA A 262 3.84 22.36 7.33
CA ALA A 262 5.00 23.23 7.45
C ALA A 262 5.22 23.73 8.88
N ARG A 263 4.13 23.90 9.63
CA ARG A 263 4.13 24.31 11.03
C ARG A 263 4.06 23.15 12.01
N GLY A 264 3.68 21.96 11.55
CA GLY A 264 3.43 20.81 12.41
C GLY A 264 2.27 21.05 13.40
N ALA A 265 1.27 21.80 13.03
CA ALA A 265 0.19 22.23 13.91
C ALA A 265 -1.17 22.24 13.21
N THR A 266 -2.26 22.15 13.99
CA THR A 266 -3.62 22.33 13.50
C THR A 266 -4.11 23.77 13.72
N ARG A 267 -4.94 24.26 12.80
CA ARG A 267 -5.62 25.55 12.93
C ARG A 267 -7.12 25.39 12.69
N SER A 268 -7.95 26.14 13.41
CA SER A 268 -9.40 26.15 13.18
C SER A 268 -9.72 26.60 11.77
N MET A 269 -10.63 25.89 11.10
CA MET A 269 -11.16 26.29 9.79
C MET A 269 -12.43 27.14 9.92
N ARG A 270 -13.23 26.90 10.97
CA ARG A 270 -14.53 27.53 11.16
C ARG A 270 -14.79 27.74 12.65
N THR A 271 -15.49 28.82 12.98
CA THR A 271 -16.02 29.11 14.31
C THR A 271 -17.34 28.36 14.55
N LYS A 272 -17.80 28.31 15.81
CA LYS A 272 -19.02 27.62 16.30
C LYS A 272 -20.31 27.88 15.50
N GLU A 273 -20.39 28.96 14.74
CA GLU A 273 -21.59 29.39 14.03
C GLU A 273 -21.85 28.59 12.74
N ASP A 274 -20.91 27.74 12.31
CA ASP A 274 -20.94 27.02 11.01
C ASP A 274 -21.18 25.52 11.14
N ALA A 275 -21.72 25.01 12.25
CA ALA A 275 -22.17 23.61 12.30
C ALA A 275 -23.35 23.44 11.34
N HIS A 276 -23.08 22.89 10.15
CA HIS A 276 -24.11 22.65 9.15
C HIS A 276 -25.09 21.58 9.63
N ASP A 277 -26.34 21.99 9.86
CA ASP A 277 -27.48 21.07 9.84
C ASP A 277 -27.74 20.72 8.35
N TYR A 278 -27.28 19.57 7.92
CA TYR A 278 -27.46 19.11 6.53
C TYR A 278 -28.90 18.77 6.18
N ARG A 279 -29.83 18.74 7.13
CA ARG A 279 -31.25 18.48 6.91
C ARG A 279 -31.48 17.32 5.96
N TYR A 280 -30.91 16.17 6.29
CA TYR A 280 -31.06 14.97 5.50
C TYR A 280 -32.54 14.62 5.30
N PHE A 281 -32.88 14.24 4.08
CA PHE A 281 -34.17 13.63 3.75
C PHE A 281 -33.98 12.67 2.56
N PRO A 282 -34.84 11.63 2.43
CA PRO A 282 -34.77 10.70 1.32
C PRO A 282 -34.82 11.40 -0.04
N ASP A 283 -33.93 11.04 -0.96
CA ASP A 283 -33.94 11.61 -2.30
C ASP A 283 -35.22 11.15 -3.04
N PRO A 284 -36.08 12.09 -3.47
CA PRO A 284 -37.38 11.75 -4.09
C PRO A 284 -37.22 11.15 -5.49
N ASP A 285 -36.06 11.34 -6.14
CA ASP A 285 -35.80 10.86 -7.50
C ASP A 285 -35.18 9.46 -7.53
N LEU A 286 -34.85 8.88 -6.34
CA LEU A 286 -34.26 7.58 -6.22
C LEU A 286 -35.16 6.64 -5.40
N LEU A 287 -35.47 5.49 -5.97
CA LEU A 287 -36.11 4.41 -5.22
C LEU A 287 -35.13 3.79 -4.21
N PRO A 288 -35.64 3.17 -3.12
CA PRO A 288 -34.79 2.34 -2.26
C PRO A 288 -34.01 1.34 -3.09
N LEU A 289 -32.74 1.21 -2.80
CA LEU A 289 -31.85 0.22 -3.43
C LEU A 289 -32.08 -1.13 -2.75
N VAL A 290 -32.60 -2.09 -3.50
CA VAL A 290 -32.82 -3.47 -3.02
C VAL A 290 -31.83 -4.37 -3.74
N LEU A 291 -30.98 -5.05 -2.99
CA LEU A 291 -29.98 -5.97 -3.50
C LEU A 291 -30.53 -7.40 -3.49
N ASP A 292 -30.21 -8.17 -4.52
CA ASP A 292 -30.48 -9.60 -4.57
C ASP A 292 -29.42 -10.34 -3.77
N GLU A 293 -29.82 -11.19 -2.82
CA GLU A 293 -28.90 -11.98 -2.00
C GLU A 293 -28.05 -12.93 -2.85
N THR A 294 -28.61 -13.51 -3.92
CA THR A 294 -27.85 -14.36 -4.86
C THR A 294 -26.73 -13.57 -5.52
N TRP A 295 -27.00 -12.33 -5.91
CA TRP A 295 -25.98 -11.46 -6.49
C TRP A 295 -24.87 -11.07 -5.47
N ILE A 296 -25.24 -10.87 -4.21
CA ILE A 296 -24.24 -10.63 -3.15
C ILE A 296 -23.34 -11.86 -2.99
N GLU A 297 -23.90 -13.07 -3.01
CA GLU A 297 -23.10 -14.31 -2.92
C GLU A 297 -22.23 -14.54 -4.16
N GLU A 298 -22.71 -14.18 -5.36
CA GLU A 298 -21.88 -14.18 -6.57
C GLU A 298 -20.68 -13.23 -6.43
N LEU A 299 -20.87 -12.01 -5.91
CA LEU A 299 -19.79 -11.08 -5.65
C LEU A 299 -18.82 -11.64 -4.60
N ARG A 300 -19.32 -12.25 -3.54
CA ARG A 300 -18.51 -12.91 -2.49
C ARG A 300 -17.65 -14.03 -3.05
N ALA A 301 -18.21 -14.89 -3.87
CA ALA A 301 -17.49 -16.02 -4.47
C ALA A 301 -16.38 -15.60 -5.44
N ASN A 302 -16.51 -14.39 -6.01
CA ASN A 302 -15.55 -13.83 -6.97
C ASN A 302 -14.57 -12.82 -6.33
N LEU A 303 -14.54 -12.72 -4.99
CA LEU A 303 -13.53 -11.86 -4.36
C LEU A 303 -12.13 -12.43 -4.58
N PRO A 304 -11.14 -11.57 -4.88
CA PRO A 304 -9.76 -12.00 -4.91
C PRO A 304 -9.27 -12.35 -3.51
N GLU A 305 -8.21 -13.15 -3.44
CA GLU A 305 -7.52 -13.41 -2.18
C GLU A 305 -6.99 -12.10 -1.58
N LEU A 306 -7.37 -11.80 -0.36
CA LEU A 306 -6.99 -10.56 0.33
C LEU A 306 -5.56 -10.62 0.88
N PRO A 307 -4.94 -9.47 1.22
CA PRO A 307 -3.54 -9.40 1.65
C PRO A 307 -3.21 -10.35 2.81
N ASP A 308 -4.07 -10.47 3.82
CA ASP A 308 -3.80 -11.33 4.98
C ASP A 308 -3.84 -12.82 4.63
N GLN A 309 -4.82 -13.23 3.84
CA GLN A 309 -4.92 -14.62 3.35
C GLN A 309 -3.70 -14.96 2.51
N LYS A 310 -3.30 -14.06 1.61
CA LYS A 310 -2.13 -14.21 0.75
C LYS A 310 -0.83 -14.25 1.56
N ARG A 311 -0.69 -13.41 2.58
CA ARG A 311 0.44 -13.43 3.51
C ARG A 311 0.56 -14.76 4.23
N GLN A 312 -0.54 -15.26 4.80
CA GLN A 312 -0.56 -16.56 5.47
C GLN A 312 -0.19 -17.69 4.50
N ARG A 313 -0.71 -17.62 3.27
CA ARG A 313 -0.37 -18.59 2.23
C ARG A 313 1.12 -18.52 1.85
N PHE A 314 1.70 -17.34 1.70
CA PHE A 314 3.12 -17.17 1.41
C PHE A 314 4.01 -17.74 2.52
N MET A 315 3.65 -17.53 3.78
CA MET A 315 4.35 -18.13 4.91
C MET A 315 4.26 -19.66 4.90
N ARG A 316 3.08 -20.20 4.63
CA ARG A 316 2.84 -21.65 4.62
C ARG A 316 3.46 -22.34 3.39
N ASP A 317 3.20 -21.84 2.21
CA ASP A 317 3.49 -22.55 0.94
C ASP A 317 4.92 -22.30 0.44
N TYR A 318 5.50 -21.11 0.74
CA TYR A 318 6.86 -20.74 0.34
C TYR A 318 7.83 -20.67 1.52
N GLY A 319 7.40 -20.95 2.75
CA GLY A 319 8.25 -20.95 3.94
C GLY A 319 8.84 -19.58 4.30
N LEU A 320 8.15 -18.49 3.94
CA LEU A 320 8.64 -17.14 4.17
C LEU A 320 8.47 -16.72 5.65
N PRO A 321 9.41 -15.93 6.19
CA PRO A 321 9.19 -15.20 7.43
C PRO A 321 8.01 -14.23 7.30
N ALA A 322 7.35 -13.93 8.42
CA ALA A 322 6.20 -13.03 8.45
C ALA A 322 6.51 -11.63 7.87
N TYR A 323 7.71 -11.11 8.14
CA TYR A 323 8.16 -9.83 7.58
C TYR A 323 8.25 -9.86 6.05
N ASP A 324 8.95 -10.86 5.49
CA ASP A 324 9.15 -10.98 4.04
C ASP A 324 7.82 -11.16 3.32
N ALA A 325 6.95 -12.03 3.85
CA ALA A 325 5.60 -12.22 3.32
C ALA A 325 4.80 -10.90 3.38
N GLY A 326 4.89 -10.14 4.47
CA GLY A 326 4.22 -8.85 4.62
C GLY A 326 4.67 -7.82 3.59
N VAL A 327 5.99 -7.71 3.33
CA VAL A 327 6.54 -6.81 2.30
C VAL A 327 6.05 -7.19 0.90
N LEU A 328 6.06 -8.49 0.58
CA LEU A 328 5.67 -8.97 -0.76
C LEU A 328 4.18 -8.84 -1.05
N VAL A 329 3.32 -8.89 -0.03
CA VAL A 329 1.86 -8.73 -0.21
C VAL A 329 1.37 -7.29 -0.01
N ALA A 330 2.25 -6.35 0.33
CA ALA A 330 1.84 -4.95 0.54
C ALA A 330 1.17 -4.35 -0.71
N GLU A 331 1.61 -4.76 -1.90
CA GLU A 331 1.07 -4.36 -3.19
C GLU A 331 0.72 -5.60 -4.03
N GLN A 332 -0.48 -5.61 -4.64
CA GLN A 332 -0.96 -6.75 -5.42
C GLN A 332 -0.03 -7.13 -6.59
N ALA A 333 0.49 -6.14 -7.30
CA ALA A 333 1.39 -6.36 -8.42
C ALA A 333 2.70 -7.03 -7.97
N THR A 334 3.23 -6.61 -6.82
CA THR A 334 4.43 -7.23 -6.21
C THR A 334 4.17 -8.67 -5.83
N ALA A 335 3.03 -8.94 -5.20
CA ALA A 335 2.66 -10.31 -4.85
C ALA A 335 2.53 -11.22 -6.07
N GLY A 336 1.86 -10.75 -7.13
CA GLY A 336 1.71 -11.51 -8.38
C GLY A 336 3.05 -11.75 -9.11
N PHE A 337 3.93 -10.75 -9.07
CA PHE A 337 5.29 -10.87 -9.60
C PHE A 337 6.07 -11.95 -8.84
N TYR A 338 6.08 -11.86 -7.51
CA TYR A 338 6.76 -12.83 -6.66
C TYR A 338 6.23 -14.26 -6.88
N GLU A 339 4.90 -14.47 -6.88
CA GLU A 339 4.30 -15.79 -7.13
C GLU A 339 4.75 -16.40 -8.47
N THR A 340 4.87 -15.56 -9.50
CA THR A 340 5.33 -16.00 -10.80
C THR A 340 6.81 -16.41 -10.76
N VAL A 341 7.65 -15.66 -10.06
CA VAL A 341 9.06 -16.00 -9.86
C VAL A 341 9.22 -17.27 -9.02
N ALA A 342 8.47 -17.40 -7.93
CA ALA A 342 8.60 -18.50 -6.98
C ALA A 342 8.02 -19.84 -7.48
N ARG A 343 7.19 -19.79 -8.52
CA ARG A 343 6.50 -20.99 -9.03
C ARG A 343 7.46 -22.10 -9.43
N GLY A 344 7.44 -23.23 -8.69
CA GLY A 344 8.31 -24.38 -8.89
C GLY A 344 9.76 -24.16 -8.45
N ARG A 345 10.06 -23.10 -7.68
CA ARG A 345 11.39 -22.71 -7.23
C ARG A 345 11.44 -22.52 -5.71
N ASP A 346 12.65 -22.33 -5.18
CA ASP A 346 12.84 -21.97 -3.79
C ASP A 346 12.21 -20.60 -3.48
N GLY A 347 11.18 -20.58 -2.65
CA GLY A 347 10.42 -19.38 -2.34
C GLY A 347 11.27 -18.31 -1.63
N LYS A 348 12.19 -18.73 -0.77
CA LYS A 348 13.07 -17.83 -0.03
C LYS A 348 14.13 -17.20 -0.94
N LEU A 349 14.69 -17.97 -1.86
CA LEU A 349 15.59 -17.45 -2.88
C LEU A 349 14.86 -16.43 -3.77
N ALA A 350 13.66 -16.78 -4.25
CA ALA A 350 12.84 -15.88 -5.04
C ALA A 350 12.52 -14.56 -4.29
N ALA A 351 12.15 -14.65 -3.00
CA ALA A 351 11.89 -13.49 -2.16
C ALA A 351 13.11 -12.58 -2.02
N ASN A 352 14.30 -13.16 -1.77
CA ASN A 352 15.55 -12.41 -1.66
C ASN A 352 15.86 -11.63 -2.94
N TRP A 353 15.66 -12.22 -4.11
CA TRP A 353 15.90 -11.56 -5.39
C TRP A 353 14.89 -10.46 -5.70
N VAL A 354 13.60 -10.69 -5.37
CA VAL A 354 12.55 -9.67 -5.57
C VAL A 354 12.74 -8.49 -4.62
N MET A 355 12.86 -8.75 -3.32
CA MET A 355 12.96 -7.69 -2.31
C MET A 355 14.33 -7.01 -2.29
N GLY A 356 15.40 -7.74 -2.64
CA GLY A 356 16.76 -7.20 -2.68
C GLY A 356 17.08 -6.58 -4.04
N ASP A 357 17.48 -7.42 -4.99
CA ASP A 357 18.07 -6.97 -6.25
C ASP A 357 17.05 -6.22 -7.14
N LEU A 358 15.83 -6.75 -7.28
CA LEU A 358 14.81 -6.11 -8.12
C LEU A 358 14.34 -4.79 -7.52
N PHE A 359 13.98 -4.74 -6.23
CA PHE A 359 13.55 -3.49 -5.60
C PHE A 359 14.65 -2.43 -5.62
N ALA A 360 15.92 -2.83 -5.42
CA ALA A 360 17.04 -1.89 -5.54
C ALA A 360 17.16 -1.28 -6.95
N ALA A 361 17.00 -2.11 -8.00
CA ALA A 361 17.02 -1.65 -9.37
C ALA A 361 15.85 -0.73 -9.71
N LEU A 362 14.63 -1.07 -9.27
CA LEU A 362 13.43 -0.25 -9.47
C LEU A 362 13.54 1.10 -8.74
N ASN A 363 13.98 1.12 -7.49
CA ASN A 363 14.20 2.35 -6.72
C ASN A 363 15.24 3.27 -7.37
N ARG A 364 16.35 2.69 -7.88
CA ARG A 364 17.40 3.44 -8.59
C ARG A 364 16.86 4.13 -9.85
N THR A 365 15.88 3.53 -10.52
CA THR A 365 15.31 4.04 -11.78
C THR A 365 13.98 4.78 -11.60
N GLY A 366 13.44 4.87 -10.38
CA GLY A 366 12.14 5.49 -10.10
C GLY A 366 10.96 4.78 -10.75
N ARG A 367 11.07 3.46 -11.01
CA ARG A 367 10.02 2.66 -11.67
C ARG A 367 9.20 1.84 -10.67
N SER A 368 7.94 1.63 -11.01
CA SER A 368 7.11 0.63 -10.32
C SER A 368 7.43 -0.78 -10.82
N ILE A 369 6.91 -1.81 -10.12
CA ILE A 369 7.14 -3.21 -10.51
C ILE A 369 6.46 -3.55 -11.83
N GLU A 370 5.34 -2.90 -12.16
CA GLU A 370 4.65 -3.04 -13.44
C GLU A 370 5.46 -2.46 -14.61
N GLN A 371 6.34 -1.50 -14.34
CA GLN A 371 7.24 -0.87 -15.29
C GLN A 371 8.61 -1.53 -15.34
N SER A 372 8.78 -2.65 -14.64
CA SER A 372 10.05 -3.38 -14.60
C SER A 372 10.48 -3.85 -15.98
N PRO A 373 11.71 -3.56 -16.42
CA PRO A 373 12.26 -4.13 -17.65
C PRO A 373 12.54 -5.65 -17.51
N VAL A 374 12.71 -6.12 -16.28
CA VAL A 374 12.88 -7.54 -15.95
C VAL A 374 11.52 -8.13 -15.64
N THR A 375 11.02 -9.02 -16.49
CA THR A 375 9.73 -9.70 -16.24
C THR A 375 9.88 -10.77 -15.15
N ALA A 376 8.78 -11.11 -14.48
CA ALA A 376 8.77 -12.18 -13.49
C ALA A 376 9.24 -13.54 -14.09
N ALA A 377 8.85 -13.81 -15.32
CA ALA A 377 9.30 -15.02 -16.04
C ALA A 377 10.81 -15.02 -16.31
N SER A 378 11.37 -13.86 -16.71
CA SER A 378 12.83 -13.74 -16.95
C SER A 378 13.62 -13.86 -15.66
N LEU A 379 13.16 -13.23 -14.56
CA LEU A 379 13.79 -13.40 -13.26
C LEU A 379 13.75 -14.86 -12.80
N GLY A 380 12.60 -15.54 -13.00
CA GLY A 380 12.47 -16.96 -12.71
C GLY A 380 13.50 -17.81 -13.49
N ARG A 381 13.67 -17.55 -14.79
CA ARG A 381 14.69 -18.25 -15.60
C ARG A 381 16.13 -17.99 -15.12
N LEU A 382 16.43 -16.78 -14.67
CA LEU A 382 17.72 -16.47 -14.04
C LEU A 382 17.96 -17.35 -12.80
N LEU A 383 16.93 -17.52 -11.96
CA LEU A 383 17.03 -18.39 -10.78
C LEU A 383 17.15 -19.87 -11.15
N ASP A 384 16.55 -20.32 -12.26
CA ASP A 384 16.75 -21.68 -12.78
C ASP A 384 18.22 -21.92 -13.18
N LEU A 385 18.83 -20.98 -13.93
CA LEU A 385 20.26 -21.05 -14.31
C LEU A 385 21.20 -21.02 -13.10
N LEU A 386 20.78 -20.38 -12.02
CA LEU A 386 21.53 -20.37 -10.76
C LEU A 386 21.37 -21.71 -10.01
N ALA A 387 20.14 -22.25 -9.96
CA ALA A 387 19.82 -23.47 -9.25
C ALA A 387 20.41 -24.73 -9.91
N ASP A 388 20.45 -24.79 -11.25
CA ASP A 388 21.04 -25.89 -12.01
C ASP A 388 22.58 -25.81 -12.14
N GLY A 389 23.18 -24.72 -11.60
CA GLY A 389 24.63 -24.53 -11.61
C GLY A 389 25.21 -24.08 -12.98
N THR A 390 24.37 -23.70 -13.94
CA THR A 390 24.81 -23.07 -15.19
C THR A 390 25.62 -21.81 -14.95
N ILE A 391 25.21 -21.04 -13.94
CA ILE A 391 25.89 -19.82 -13.46
C ILE A 391 26.02 -19.85 -11.94
N ASN A 392 26.99 -19.10 -11.39
CA ASN A 392 27.10 -18.88 -9.96
C ASN A 392 26.44 -17.54 -9.53
N GLY A 393 26.33 -17.31 -8.22
CA GLY A 393 25.67 -16.12 -7.67
C GLY A 393 26.29 -14.79 -8.12
N ARG A 394 27.62 -14.75 -8.36
CA ARG A 394 28.28 -13.55 -8.89
C ARG A 394 27.85 -13.28 -10.35
N ILE A 395 27.86 -14.31 -11.17
CA ILE A 395 27.43 -14.21 -12.56
C ILE A 395 25.95 -13.86 -12.64
N ALA A 396 25.13 -14.45 -11.79
CA ALA A 396 23.69 -14.13 -11.75
C ALA A 396 23.43 -12.64 -11.53
N LYS A 397 24.21 -11.97 -10.67
CA LYS A 397 24.09 -10.51 -10.46
C LYS A 397 24.54 -9.71 -11.68
N GLU A 398 25.61 -10.12 -12.35
CA GLU A 398 26.08 -9.49 -13.60
C GLU A 398 25.04 -9.64 -14.72
N VAL A 399 24.45 -10.82 -14.86
CA VAL A 399 23.37 -11.08 -15.82
C VAL A 399 22.13 -10.23 -15.47
N PHE A 400 21.77 -10.16 -14.20
CA PHE A 400 20.64 -9.36 -13.75
C PHE A 400 20.79 -7.86 -14.07
N GLU A 401 21.96 -7.26 -13.83
CA GLU A 401 22.21 -5.87 -14.20
C GLU A 401 22.06 -5.67 -15.74
N THR A 402 22.55 -6.62 -16.54
CA THR A 402 22.34 -6.55 -17.99
C THR A 402 20.85 -6.69 -18.37
N MET A 403 20.09 -7.54 -17.66
CA MET A 403 18.64 -7.67 -17.86
C MET A 403 17.92 -6.36 -17.52
N VAL A 404 18.32 -5.65 -16.45
CA VAL A 404 17.75 -4.36 -16.07
C VAL A 404 17.98 -3.29 -17.15
N GLU A 405 19.14 -3.30 -17.79
CA GLU A 405 19.49 -2.34 -18.85
C GLU A 405 18.81 -2.64 -20.19
N SER A 406 18.76 -3.93 -20.58
CA SER A 406 18.36 -4.34 -21.93
C SER A 406 16.98 -4.97 -22.04
N GLY A 407 16.43 -5.49 -20.94
CA GLY A 407 15.23 -6.33 -20.94
C GLY A 407 15.43 -7.71 -21.56
N ALA A 408 16.69 -8.11 -21.88
CA ALA A 408 17.00 -9.33 -22.57
C ALA A 408 16.81 -10.58 -21.71
N ASP A 409 16.66 -11.73 -22.36
CA ASP A 409 16.53 -13.03 -21.70
C ASP A 409 17.85 -13.44 -21.01
N PRO A 410 17.83 -13.93 -19.76
CA PRO A 410 19.05 -14.29 -19.04
C PRO A 410 19.87 -15.40 -19.73
N ALA A 411 19.21 -16.39 -20.35
CA ALA A 411 19.96 -17.45 -21.08
C ALA A 411 20.69 -16.91 -22.31
N ALA A 412 20.07 -15.98 -23.05
CA ALA A 412 20.71 -15.30 -24.17
C ALA A 412 21.93 -14.49 -23.73
N ILE A 413 21.83 -13.75 -22.62
CA ILE A 413 22.94 -12.98 -22.06
C ILE A 413 24.09 -13.89 -21.64
N VAL A 414 23.77 -15.02 -20.99
CA VAL A 414 24.79 -16.01 -20.58
C VAL A 414 25.54 -16.59 -21.78
N GLU A 415 24.85 -16.91 -22.87
CA GLU A 415 25.44 -17.42 -24.09
C GLU A 415 26.28 -16.36 -24.82
N GLU A 416 25.71 -15.18 -25.05
CA GLU A 416 26.36 -14.08 -25.75
C GLU A 416 27.67 -13.64 -25.08
N LYS A 417 27.64 -13.54 -23.74
CA LYS A 417 28.81 -13.13 -22.97
C LYS A 417 29.72 -14.28 -22.54
N GLY A 418 29.38 -15.52 -22.88
CA GLY A 418 30.16 -16.71 -22.51
C GLY A 418 30.28 -16.89 -20.99
N LEU A 419 29.22 -16.62 -20.24
CA LEU A 419 29.21 -16.58 -18.77
C LEU A 419 28.90 -17.93 -18.11
N ARG A 420 28.85 -19.03 -18.89
CA ARG A 420 28.64 -20.34 -18.28
C ARG A 420 29.73 -20.67 -17.27
N GLN A 421 29.31 -21.26 -16.16
CA GLN A 421 30.21 -21.70 -15.11
C GLN A 421 31.12 -22.82 -15.62
N VAL A 422 32.40 -22.76 -15.29
CA VAL A 422 33.36 -23.81 -15.59
C VAL A 422 33.28 -24.89 -14.51
N THR A 423 32.81 -26.07 -14.90
CA THR A 423 32.71 -27.26 -14.05
C THR A 423 33.73 -28.34 -14.41
N ASP A 424 34.54 -28.09 -15.42
CA ASP A 424 35.63 -28.99 -15.80
C ASP A 424 36.68 -29.02 -14.69
N THR A 425 36.79 -30.18 -14.05
CA THR A 425 37.74 -30.41 -12.94
C THR A 425 39.19 -30.24 -13.39
N SER A 426 39.52 -30.59 -14.63
CA SER A 426 40.87 -30.43 -15.17
C SER A 426 41.28 -28.97 -15.27
N ALA A 427 40.36 -28.12 -15.72
CA ALA A 427 40.60 -26.69 -15.81
C ALA A 427 40.70 -26.03 -14.41
N ILE A 428 39.91 -26.53 -13.45
CA ILE A 428 39.96 -26.08 -12.04
C ILE A 428 41.28 -26.48 -11.41
N ASP A 429 41.69 -27.72 -11.56
CA ASP A 429 42.97 -28.24 -11.02
C ASP A 429 44.17 -27.46 -11.59
N ALA A 430 44.20 -27.20 -12.90
CA ALA A 430 45.21 -26.36 -13.50
C ALA A 430 45.29 -24.95 -12.95
N ALA A 431 44.13 -24.31 -12.72
CA ALA A 431 44.04 -22.97 -12.09
C ALA A 431 44.52 -23.01 -10.62
N VAL A 432 44.18 -24.05 -9.87
CA VAL A 432 44.66 -24.27 -8.48
C VAL A 432 46.17 -24.39 -8.48
N GLU A 433 46.80 -25.26 -9.32
CA GLU A 433 48.23 -25.40 -9.39
C GLU A 433 48.93 -24.08 -9.73
N GLN A 434 48.41 -23.34 -10.72
CA GLN A 434 48.96 -22.05 -11.09
C GLN A 434 48.95 -21.05 -9.93
N VAL A 435 47.85 -20.98 -9.18
CA VAL A 435 47.73 -20.07 -8.05
C VAL A 435 48.61 -20.48 -6.89
N LEU A 436 48.70 -21.77 -6.55
CA LEU A 436 49.57 -22.26 -5.49
C LEU A 436 51.04 -22.02 -5.80
N ALA A 437 51.47 -22.25 -7.07
CA ALA A 437 52.81 -21.95 -7.53
C ALA A 437 53.15 -20.45 -7.45
N ALA A 438 52.21 -19.59 -7.82
CA ALA A 438 52.41 -18.11 -7.76
C ALA A 438 52.47 -17.56 -6.34
N HIS A 439 51.99 -18.29 -5.33
CA HIS A 439 51.86 -17.82 -3.93
C HIS A 439 52.50 -18.82 -2.94
N ALA A 440 53.69 -19.40 -3.29
CA ALA A 440 54.36 -20.41 -2.50
C ALA A 440 54.67 -19.99 -1.05
N ASP A 441 54.92 -18.70 -0.82
CA ASP A 441 55.11 -18.10 0.50
C ASP A 441 53.84 -18.24 1.37
N LYS A 442 52.70 -17.95 0.83
CA LYS A 442 51.40 -18.06 1.51
C LYS A 442 50.95 -19.51 1.68
N VAL A 443 51.35 -20.41 0.78
CA VAL A 443 51.13 -21.83 0.97
C VAL A 443 51.89 -22.32 2.20
N ALA A 444 53.16 -21.94 2.35
CA ALA A 444 53.93 -22.27 3.54
C ALA A 444 53.30 -21.70 4.83
N GLU A 445 52.81 -20.48 4.80
CA GLU A 445 52.08 -19.86 5.91
C GLU A 445 50.77 -20.60 6.27
N TYR A 446 50.01 -21.01 5.26
CA TYR A 446 48.78 -21.79 5.48
C TYR A 446 49.11 -23.14 6.17
N ARG A 447 50.14 -23.84 5.68
CA ARG A 447 50.62 -25.10 6.25
C ARG A 447 51.17 -24.95 7.65
N SER A 448 51.63 -23.77 8.03
CA SER A 448 52.08 -23.48 9.42
C SER A 448 50.90 -23.19 10.37
N GLY A 449 49.64 -23.36 9.96
CA GLY A 449 48.43 -23.23 10.78
C GLY A 449 47.63 -21.95 10.58
N LYS A 450 47.93 -21.11 9.57
CA LYS A 450 47.16 -19.89 9.26
C LYS A 450 45.93 -20.22 8.38
N GLU A 451 44.94 -20.93 8.93
CA GLU A 451 43.75 -21.41 8.22
C GLU A 451 42.95 -20.31 7.50
N LYS A 452 43.01 -19.08 7.99
CA LYS A 452 42.34 -17.93 7.37
C LYS A 452 42.80 -17.65 5.93
N LEU A 453 43.98 -18.13 5.53
CA LEU A 453 44.50 -17.98 4.17
C LEU A 453 43.77 -18.86 3.14
N PHE A 454 42.99 -19.84 3.59
CA PHE A 454 42.19 -20.65 2.65
C PHE A 454 41.26 -19.77 1.78
N GLY A 455 40.56 -18.81 2.38
CA GLY A 455 39.71 -17.86 1.65
C GLY A 455 40.48 -17.01 0.63
N PHE A 456 41.76 -16.67 0.92
CA PHE A 456 42.62 -15.97 -0.02
C PHE A 456 42.87 -16.84 -1.28
N PHE A 457 43.20 -18.11 -1.12
CA PHE A 457 43.44 -19.01 -2.24
C PHE A 457 42.20 -19.22 -3.09
N VAL A 458 41.04 -19.41 -2.45
CA VAL A 458 39.74 -19.48 -3.17
C VAL A 458 39.54 -18.23 -4.02
N GLY A 459 39.76 -17.05 -3.45
CA GLY A 459 39.65 -15.77 -4.17
C GLY A 459 40.60 -15.65 -5.36
N GLN A 460 41.86 -16.08 -5.20
CA GLN A 460 42.85 -16.06 -6.29
C GLN A 460 42.54 -17.05 -7.42
N VAL A 461 42.09 -18.26 -7.10
CA VAL A 461 41.65 -19.25 -8.12
C VAL A 461 40.44 -18.74 -8.87
N MET A 462 39.42 -18.20 -8.15
CA MET A 462 38.26 -17.59 -8.79
C MET A 462 38.67 -16.44 -9.71
N LYS A 463 39.63 -15.61 -9.30
CA LYS A 463 40.16 -14.52 -10.13
C LYS A 463 40.88 -15.04 -11.38
N ALA A 464 41.73 -16.07 -11.25
CA ALA A 464 42.41 -16.71 -12.37
C ALA A 464 41.43 -17.29 -13.39
N MET A 465 40.30 -17.81 -12.90
CA MET A 465 39.20 -18.33 -13.73
C MET A 465 38.19 -17.24 -14.16
N THR A 466 38.54 -15.96 -14.03
CA THR A 466 37.68 -14.81 -14.39
C THR A 466 36.29 -14.82 -13.71
N GLY A 467 36.21 -15.41 -12.50
CA GLY A 467 34.96 -15.55 -11.73
C GLY A 467 34.02 -16.65 -12.21
N ARG A 468 34.40 -17.46 -13.21
CA ARG A 468 33.57 -18.52 -13.81
C ARG A 468 33.78 -19.92 -13.21
N GLY A 469 34.76 -20.10 -12.33
CA GLY A 469 34.95 -21.37 -11.62
C GLY A 469 33.76 -21.73 -10.75
N ASN A 470 33.41 -23.00 -10.61
CA ASN A 470 32.45 -23.47 -9.63
C ASN A 470 33.07 -23.37 -8.24
N PRO A 471 32.50 -22.52 -7.33
CA PRO A 471 33.11 -22.31 -6.01
C PRO A 471 33.19 -23.57 -5.15
N ALA A 472 32.23 -24.49 -5.27
CA ALA A 472 32.27 -25.75 -4.52
C ALA A 472 33.41 -26.65 -5.02
N LEU A 473 33.57 -26.82 -6.34
CA LEU A 473 34.63 -27.57 -6.92
C LEU A 473 36.03 -26.97 -6.69
N VAL A 474 36.12 -25.63 -6.73
CA VAL A 474 37.35 -24.89 -6.36
C VAL A 474 37.75 -25.16 -4.90
N ASN A 475 36.77 -25.08 -3.99
CA ASN A 475 37.01 -25.40 -2.58
C ASN A 475 37.47 -26.88 -2.39
N GLU A 476 36.81 -27.80 -3.08
CA GLU A 476 37.15 -29.21 -3.04
C GLU A 476 38.57 -29.47 -3.55
N ALA A 477 38.91 -28.95 -4.73
CA ALA A 477 40.23 -29.07 -5.35
C ALA A 477 41.34 -28.49 -4.42
N LEU A 478 41.12 -27.30 -3.84
CA LEU A 478 42.06 -26.71 -2.88
C LEU A 478 42.21 -27.56 -1.63
N ARG A 479 41.11 -28.07 -1.03
CA ARG A 479 41.19 -28.97 0.13
C ARG A 479 41.94 -30.27 -0.18
N LYS A 480 41.65 -30.90 -1.33
CA LYS A 480 42.30 -32.09 -1.75
C LYS A 480 43.82 -31.86 -1.94
N ARG A 481 44.20 -30.74 -2.54
CA ARG A 481 45.59 -30.39 -2.76
C ARG A 481 46.35 -30.10 -1.48
N PHE A 482 45.74 -29.39 -0.53
CA PHE A 482 46.35 -29.16 0.79
C PHE A 482 46.40 -30.41 1.66
N ALA A 483 45.54 -31.41 1.45
CA ALA A 483 45.53 -32.67 2.19
C ALA A 483 46.52 -33.74 1.59
N SER A 484 46.78 -33.69 0.27
CA SER A 484 47.64 -34.68 -0.40
C SER A 484 49.17 -34.48 -0.21
N ASP A 485 49.55 -33.36 0.39
CA ASP A 485 50.96 -33.03 0.67
C ASP A 485 51.31 -33.17 2.18
N HIS A 486 50.49 -33.94 2.92
CA HIS A 486 50.77 -34.49 4.24
C HIS A 486 51.09 -35.99 4.09
#